data_b741cf4ca696e23bbd383133afa2f365
#
_entry.id   b741cf4ca696e23bbd383133afa2f365
#
_cell.length_a   1.000
_cell.length_b   1.000
_cell.length_c   1.000
_cell.angle_alpha   90.00
_cell.angle_beta   90.00
_cell.angle_gamma   90.00
#
_symmetry.space_group_name_H-M   'P 1'
#
loop_
_entity.id
_entity.type
_entity.pdbx_description
1 polymer ?
#
loop_
_entity_poly.entity_id
_entity_poly.type
_entity_poly.pdbx_seq_one_letter_code
_entity_poly.pdbx_strand_id
1 'polypeptide(L)'
;MKRLLCIALCLILLGTMGCTSGEKNKTEEETMHSEYPIATITMKDGGVIKLELYPKIAPESVKNFISLANSKFYDGLIFHRVISGFMIQGGCPKGNGTGGPGYNIKGEFSANGVDNSLSHERGVISMARAMAYDSAGSQFFICHADSQFLDGQYAAFGKVIEGMDVVDAIASVKTNSQDKPLQDQVIDSIRVDTFGVEYGEPEKL
;
A
#
# COMPACT_ATOMS: atom_id res chain seq x y z
N MET A 1 -32.80 -38.91 71.30
CA MET A 1 -34.26 -39.11 71.36
C MET A 1 -34.88 -38.88 69.99
N LYS A 2 -35.59 -39.85 69.53
CA LYS A 2 -36.64 -39.84 68.50
C LYS A 2 -36.22 -39.36 67.08
N ARG A 3 -36.05 -40.27 66.08
CA ARG A 3 -37.12 -40.97 65.29
C ARG A 3 -37.80 -39.97 64.37
N LEU A 4 -37.99 -40.12 63.04
CA LEU A 4 -38.50 -41.20 62.19
C LEU A 4 -38.43 -40.60 60.76
N LEU A 5 -37.99 -41.24 59.74
CA LEU A 5 -38.60 -42.21 58.84
C LEU A 5 -39.44 -41.65 57.67
N CYS A 6 -39.15 -42.16 56.54
CA CYS A 6 -40.02 -42.47 55.39
C CYS A 6 -40.14 -41.37 54.31
N ILE A 7 -40.25 -41.62 53.08
CA ILE A 7 -40.45 -42.82 52.25
C ILE A 7 -40.12 -42.43 50.78
N ALA A 8 -39.65 -43.37 50.00
CA ALA A 8 -39.39 -43.35 48.57
C ALA A 8 -40.65 -43.02 47.75
N LEU A 9 -40.48 -42.41 46.62
CA LEU A 9 -41.30 -42.71 45.45
C LEU A 9 -40.50 -42.60 44.15
N CYS A 10 -40.24 -43.72 43.56
CA CYS A 10 -39.83 -43.87 42.18
C CYS A 10 -40.92 -43.35 41.22
N LEU A 11 -40.55 -42.57 40.25
CA LEU A 11 -41.32 -42.50 39.02
C LEU A 11 -40.35 -42.42 37.82
N ILE A 12 -40.31 -43.53 37.14
CA ILE A 12 -39.70 -43.74 35.81
C ILE A 12 -40.59 -42.98 34.82
N LEU A 13 -39.99 -42.14 34.00
CA LEU A 13 -40.58 -41.74 32.74
C LEU A 13 -39.53 -41.82 31.65
N LEU A 14 -39.80 -42.72 30.73
CA LEU A 14 -39.09 -42.94 29.45
C LEU A 14 -39.24 -41.72 28.55
N GLY A 15 -38.19 -41.52 27.81
CA GLY A 15 -38.27 -41.22 26.37
C GLY A 15 -38.24 -39.77 25.96
N THR A 16 -37.14 -39.37 25.38
CA THR A 16 -37.12 -39.12 23.94
C THR A 16 -35.69 -38.87 23.50
N MET A 17 -35.21 -39.70 22.60
CA MET A 17 -34.02 -39.45 21.79
C MET A 17 -34.28 -38.21 20.93
N GLY A 18 -33.65 -37.09 21.30
CA GLY A 18 -33.54 -35.93 20.46
C GLY A 18 -32.14 -35.96 19.83
N CYS A 19 -32.06 -36.32 18.57
CA CYS A 19 -30.91 -36.06 17.72
C CYS A 19 -30.78 -34.53 17.59
N THR A 20 -29.87 -33.90 18.30
CA THR A 20 -29.39 -32.57 17.97
C THR A 20 -28.24 -32.72 16.97
N SER A 21 -28.58 -32.47 15.71
CA SER A 21 -27.63 -32.22 14.63
C SER A 21 -26.61 -31.20 15.08
N GLY A 22 -25.32 -31.59 14.99
CA GLY A 22 -24.21 -30.69 15.25
C GLY A 22 -24.25 -29.51 14.29
N GLU A 23 -24.58 -28.36 14.84
CA GLU A 23 -24.30 -27.09 14.23
C GLU A 23 -22.78 -26.92 14.20
N LYS A 24 -22.23 -27.10 12.99
CA LYS A 24 -20.85 -26.69 12.71
C LYS A 24 -20.83 -25.19 12.88
N ASN A 25 -20.30 -24.73 13.99
CA ASN A 25 -19.79 -23.37 14.10
C ASN A 25 -18.74 -23.20 12.99
N LYS A 26 -19.16 -22.59 11.90
CA LYS A 26 -18.28 -21.99 10.93
C LYS A 26 -17.68 -20.78 11.66
N THR A 27 -16.47 -20.93 12.14
CA THR A 27 -15.64 -19.80 12.52
C THR A 27 -15.53 -18.95 11.26
N GLU A 28 -16.28 -17.86 11.19
CA GLU A 28 -16.02 -16.80 10.26
C GLU A 28 -14.64 -16.30 10.64
N GLU A 29 -13.62 -16.64 9.85
CA GLU A 29 -12.39 -15.83 9.80
C GLU A 29 -12.85 -14.41 9.45
N GLU A 30 -12.95 -13.55 10.45
CA GLU A 30 -12.96 -12.12 10.23
C GLU A 30 -11.68 -11.79 9.48
N THR A 31 -11.79 -11.71 8.14
CA THR A 31 -10.79 -11.06 7.31
C THR A 31 -10.72 -9.63 7.83
N MET A 32 -9.69 -9.31 8.59
CA MET A 32 -9.36 -7.94 8.95
C MET A 32 -9.10 -7.21 7.65
N HIS A 33 -10.14 -6.60 7.09
CA HIS A 33 -9.96 -5.67 5.98
C HIS A 33 -9.06 -4.53 6.47
N SER A 34 -7.94 -4.33 5.81
CA SER A 34 -7.12 -3.15 6.06
C SER A 34 -7.99 -1.91 5.94
N GLU A 35 -7.88 -0.98 6.89
CA GLU A 35 -8.58 0.32 6.82
C GLU A 35 -8.07 1.15 5.62
N TYR A 36 -6.93 0.78 5.05
CA TYR A 36 -6.22 1.50 4.00
C TYR A 36 -6.07 0.65 2.72
N PRO A 37 -6.07 1.29 1.54
CA PRO A 37 -5.82 0.59 0.27
C PRO A 37 -4.43 -0.04 0.27
N ILE A 38 -4.34 -1.24 -0.34
CA ILE A 38 -3.07 -1.96 -0.48
C ILE A 38 -2.66 -1.96 -1.95
N ALA A 39 -1.54 -1.33 -2.23
CA ALA A 39 -0.91 -1.39 -3.54
C ALA A 39 0.05 -2.58 -3.63
N THR A 40 -0.04 -3.34 -4.71
CA THR A 40 0.90 -4.42 -5.03
C THR A 40 1.66 -4.06 -6.30
N ILE A 41 2.98 -3.89 -6.18
CA ILE A 41 3.90 -3.75 -7.30
C ILE A 41 4.47 -5.14 -7.58
N THR A 42 4.23 -5.67 -8.76
CA THR A 42 4.84 -6.92 -9.22
C THR A 42 5.95 -6.57 -10.20
N MET A 43 7.15 -7.07 -9.95
CA MET A 43 8.30 -6.91 -10.83
C MET A 43 8.32 -8.02 -11.88
N LYS A 44 8.89 -7.76 -13.05
CA LYS A 44 8.98 -8.74 -14.16
C LYS A 44 9.78 -10.00 -13.80
N ASP A 45 10.68 -9.92 -12.84
CA ASP A 45 11.45 -11.05 -12.29
C ASP A 45 10.70 -11.85 -11.22
N GLY A 46 9.48 -11.44 -10.87
CA GLY A 46 8.62 -12.08 -9.88
C GLY A 46 8.73 -11.46 -8.48
N GLY A 47 9.59 -10.47 -8.25
CA GLY A 47 9.64 -9.73 -6.99
C GLY A 47 8.32 -9.00 -6.72
N VAL A 48 7.88 -8.94 -5.47
CA VAL A 48 6.62 -8.30 -5.07
C VAL A 48 6.88 -7.31 -3.94
N ILE A 49 6.34 -6.10 -4.08
CA ILE A 49 6.36 -5.06 -3.04
C ILE A 49 4.91 -4.69 -2.74
N LYS A 50 4.50 -4.78 -1.46
CA LYS A 50 3.18 -4.31 -1.03
C LYS A 50 3.31 -3.06 -0.18
N LEU A 51 2.43 -2.11 -0.47
CA LEU A 51 2.39 -0.81 0.22
C LEU A 51 0.98 -0.56 0.76
N GLU A 52 0.92 -0.07 1.97
CA GLU A 52 -0.28 0.53 2.53
C GLU A 52 -0.31 2.02 2.16
N LEU A 53 -1.44 2.50 1.63
CA LEU A 53 -1.59 3.90 1.20
C LEU A 53 -2.42 4.69 2.22
N TYR A 54 -2.10 5.97 2.44
CA TYR A 54 -2.68 6.79 3.50
C TYR A 54 -3.54 7.95 2.97
N PRO A 55 -4.80 7.68 2.55
CA PRO A 55 -5.69 8.70 1.97
C PRO A 55 -6.07 9.82 2.95
N LYS A 56 -5.93 9.60 4.25
CA LYS A 56 -6.15 10.64 5.28
C LYS A 56 -4.98 11.64 5.35
N ILE A 57 -3.79 11.28 4.86
CA ILE A 57 -2.58 12.11 4.89
C ILE A 57 -2.42 12.86 3.57
N ALA A 58 -2.56 12.16 2.44
CA ALA A 58 -2.35 12.70 1.10
C ALA A 58 -3.45 12.20 0.14
N PRO A 59 -4.68 12.70 0.26
CA PRO A 59 -5.84 12.20 -0.49
C PRO A 59 -5.67 12.28 -2.00
N GLU A 60 -5.16 13.39 -2.54
CA GLU A 60 -5.02 13.55 -4.00
C GLU A 60 -3.89 12.66 -4.56
N SER A 61 -2.79 12.51 -3.83
CA SER A 61 -1.69 11.60 -4.20
C SER A 61 -2.17 10.14 -4.22
N VAL A 62 -2.96 9.73 -3.22
CA VAL A 62 -3.53 8.37 -3.15
C VAL A 62 -4.54 8.13 -4.26
N LYS A 63 -5.51 9.04 -4.50
CA LYS A 63 -6.48 8.94 -5.61
C LYS A 63 -5.76 8.81 -6.96
N ASN A 64 -4.79 9.67 -7.19
CA ASN A 64 -3.99 9.68 -8.42
C ASN A 64 -3.25 8.35 -8.62
N PHE A 65 -2.59 7.86 -7.59
CA PHE A 65 -1.86 6.59 -7.66
C PHE A 65 -2.79 5.41 -7.91
N ILE A 66 -3.95 5.34 -7.24
CA ILE A 66 -4.99 4.32 -7.44
C ILE A 66 -5.52 4.35 -8.89
N SER A 67 -5.92 5.54 -9.36
CA SER A 67 -6.46 5.72 -10.73
C SER A 67 -5.45 5.25 -11.79
N LEU A 68 -4.19 5.68 -11.68
CA LEU A 68 -3.13 5.29 -12.62
C LEU A 68 -2.80 3.80 -12.52
N ALA A 69 -2.70 3.23 -11.32
CA ALA A 69 -2.39 1.81 -11.13
C ALA A 69 -3.50 0.91 -11.70
N ASN A 70 -4.77 1.20 -11.41
CA ASN A 70 -5.88 0.38 -11.82
C ASN A 70 -6.24 0.58 -13.32
N SER A 71 -5.86 1.73 -13.92
CA SER A 71 -5.88 1.92 -15.38
C SER A 71 -4.71 1.26 -16.12
N LYS A 72 -3.81 0.55 -15.40
CA LYS A 72 -2.62 -0.12 -15.96
C LYS A 72 -1.56 0.85 -16.52
N PHE A 73 -1.58 2.11 -16.09
CA PHE A 73 -0.62 3.12 -16.57
C PHE A 73 0.83 2.74 -16.27
N TYR A 74 1.08 2.05 -15.16
CA TYR A 74 2.41 1.68 -14.71
C TYR A 74 2.94 0.37 -15.31
N ASP A 75 2.11 -0.40 -16.03
CA ASP A 75 2.49 -1.70 -16.58
C ASP A 75 3.62 -1.53 -17.62
N GLY A 76 4.70 -2.28 -17.43
CA GLY A 76 5.88 -2.22 -18.29
C GLY A 76 6.81 -1.02 -18.04
N LEU A 77 6.48 -0.10 -17.14
CA LEU A 77 7.39 0.98 -16.78
C LEU A 77 8.57 0.46 -15.95
N ILE A 78 9.57 1.34 -15.74
CA ILE A 78 10.80 0.96 -15.03
C ILE A 78 11.06 1.87 -13.83
N PHE A 79 11.84 1.36 -12.89
CA PHE A 79 12.57 2.23 -11.96
C PHE A 79 13.75 2.83 -12.70
N HIS A 80 13.59 4.07 -13.17
CA HIS A 80 14.52 4.73 -14.09
C HIS A 80 15.63 5.51 -13.36
N ARG A 81 15.53 5.72 -12.05
CA ARG A 81 16.54 6.35 -11.21
C ARG A 81 16.64 5.61 -9.88
N VAL A 82 17.85 5.18 -9.54
CA VAL A 82 18.13 4.36 -8.37
C VAL A 82 19.38 4.88 -7.68
N ILE A 83 19.25 5.25 -6.41
CA ILE A 83 20.38 5.70 -5.57
C ILE A 83 20.38 4.84 -4.30
N SER A 84 21.39 3.99 -4.18
CA SER A 84 21.59 3.20 -2.97
C SER A 84 21.78 4.10 -1.74
N GLY A 85 21.15 3.76 -0.63
CA GLY A 85 21.14 4.58 0.58
C GLY A 85 20.22 5.81 0.52
N PHE A 86 19.41 5.94 -0.57
CA PHE A 86 18.44 7.03 -0.69
C PHE A 86 17.07 6.53 -1.15
N MET A 87 16.86 6.28 -2.46
CA MET A 87 15.54 5.90 -2.98
C MET A 87 15.63 5.14 -4.31
N ILE A 88 14.52 4.51 -4.69
CA ILE A 88 14.26 4.02 -6.04
C ILE A 88 13.07 4.80 -6.63
N GLN A 89 13.20 5.37 -7.83
CA GLN A 89 12.19 6.21 -8.47
C GLN A 89 11.70 5.60 -9.78
N GLY A 90 10.36 5.51 -9.92
CA GLY A 90 9.67 4.95 -11.07
C GLY A 90 8.50 5.82 -11.54
N GLY A 91 7.63 5.23 -12.38
CA GLY A 91 6.38 5.86 -12.82
C GLY A 91 6.51 6.86 -13.98
N CYS A 92 7.68 6.93 -14.63
CA CYS A 92 7.88 7.77 -15.81
C CYS A 92 7.59 6.99 -17.11
N PRO A 93 6.57 7.35 -17.92
CA PRO A 93 6.25 6.63 -19.14
C PRO A 93 7.36 6.71 -20.22
N LYS A 94 8.25 7.71 -20.13
CA LYS A 94 9.41 7.83 -21.01
C LYS A 94 10.67 7.15 -20.48
N GLY A 95 10.65 6.62 -19.25
CA GLY A 95 11.79 5.94 -18.62
C GLY A 95 13.06 6.80 -18.44
N ASN A 96 12.92 8.13 -18.39
CA ASN A 96 14.04 9.08 -18.28
C ASN A 96 13.77 10.27 -17.34
N GLY A 97 12.67 10.21 -16.57
CA GLY A 97 12.29 11.25 -15.60
C GLY A 97 11.54 12.46 -16.18
N THR A 98 11.33 12.55 -17.51
CA THR A 98 10.69 13.70 -18.16
C THR A 98 9.23 13.50 -18.54
N GLY A 99 8.68 12.28 -18.32
CA GLY A 99 7.31 11.93 -18.67
C GLY A 99 6.36 11.98 -17.47
N GLY A 100 5.06 12.08 -17.77
CA GLY A 100 3.97 12.05 -16.81
C GLY A 100 2.66 11.64 -17.47
N PRO A 101 1.53 11.72 -16.75
CA PRO A 101 0.23 11.25 -17.23
C PRO A 101 -0.50 12.25 -18.13
N GLY A 102 0.10 13.42 -18.39
CA GLY A 102 -0.52 14.50 -19.17
C GLY A 102 -1.21 15.57 -18.33
N TYR A 103 -1.14 15.48 -17.01
CA TYR A 103 -1.65 16.43 -16.03
C TYR A 103 -0.77 16.44 -14.78
N ASN A 104 -0.98 17.40 -13.91
CA ASN A 104 -0.37 17.47 -12.58
C ASN A 104 -1.45 17.38 -11.50
N ILE A 105 -1.01 17.17 -10.27
CA ILE A 105 -1.85 17.24 -9.07
C ILE A 105 -1.24 18.20 -8.05
N LYS A 106 -2.04 18.65 -7.11
CA LYS A 106 -1.59 19.48 -5.99
C LYS A 106 -0.52 18.75 -5.16
N GLY A 107 0.51 19.46 -4.79
CA GLY A 107 1.54 18.95 -3.88
C GLY A 107 1.06 18.94 -2.43
N GLU A 108 0.93 17.78 -1.82
CA GLU A 108 0.39 17.60 -0.46
C GLU A 108 1.50 17.51 0.58
N PHE A 109 2.10 18.66 0.91
CA PHE A 109 3.17 18.80 1.90
C PHE A 109 3.19 20.20 2.52
N SER A 110 3.84 20.35 3.68
CA SER A 110 3.74 21.56 4.52
C SER A 110 4.20 22.83 3.84
N ALA A 111 5.27 22.78 3.01
CA ALA A 111 5.72 23.97 2.25
C ALA A 111 4.67 24.44 1.21
N ASN A 112 3.70 23.62 0.86
CA ASN A 112 2.56 23.94 -0.04
C ASN A 112 1.25 24.13 0.74
N GLY A 113 1.31 24.32 2.05
CA GLY A 113 0.14 24.60 2.90
C GLY A 113 -0.76 23.38 3.17
N VAL A 114 -0.26 22.17 2.96
CA VAL A 114 -0.98 20.93 3.31
C VAL A 114 -0.26 20.24 4.45
N ASP A 115 -0.99 19.93 5.52
CA ASP A 115 -0.42 19.19 6.65
C ASP A 115 -0.20 17.71 6.24
N ASN A 116 1.09 17.34 6.15
CA ASN A 116 1.51 15.98 5.87
C ASN A 116 2.64 15.64 6.84
N SER A 117 2.29 14.90 7.86
CA SER A 117 3.18 14.52 8.97
C SER A 117 3.92 13.19 8.73
N LEU A 118 3.73 12.54 7.58
CA LEU A 118 4.42 11.30 7.26
C LEU A 118 5.89 11.56 6.95
N SER A 119 6.77 11.18 7.87
CA SER A 119 8.20 11.33 7.70
C SER A 119 8.75 10.35 6.67
N HIS A 120 9.69 10.80 5.83
CA HIS A 120 10.36 10.01 4.79
C HIS A 120 11.36 9.02 5.40
N GLU A 121 10.85 8.06 6.18
CA GLU A 121 11.64 6.93 6.68
C GLU A 121 11.80 5.86 5.59
N ARG A 122 12.68 4.89 5.84
CA ARG A 122 12.83 3.70 4.99
C ARG A 122 11.48 3.03 4.74
N GLY A 123 11.19 2.75 3.47
CA GLY A 123 9.96 2.12 2.98
C GLY A 123 8.82 3.10 2.66
N VAL A 124 8.94 4.38 2.98
CA VAL A 124 7.90 5.38 2.63
C VAL A 124 7.89 5.61 1.12
N ILE A 125 6.68 5.62 0.53
CA ILE A 125 6.43 6.02 -0.85
C ILE A 125 5.98 7.47 -0.89
N SER A 126 6.52 8.24 -1.84
CA SER A 126 6.24 9.67 -1.99
C SER A 126 6.18 10.07 -3.46
N MET A 127 5.44 11.15 -3.78
CA MET A 127 5.36 11.67 -5.14
C MET A 127 6.63 12.41 -5.51
N ALA A 128 7.21 12.04 -6.65
CA ALA A 128 8.24 12.86 -7.28
C ALA A 128 7.60 14.08 -7.98
N ARG A 129 8.34 15.19 -8.03
CA ARG A 129 7.89 16.46 -8.64
C ARG A 129 9.03 17.23 -9.29
N ALA A 130 8.70 18.20 -10.13
CA ALA A 130 9.63 19.21 -10.63
C ALA A 130 9.81 20.35 -9.58
N MET A 131 10.38 21.49 -9.97
CA MET A 131 10.60 22.61 -9.06
C MET A 131 9.31 23.23 -8.53
N ALA A 132 8.27 23.34 -9.35
CA ALA A 132 6.96 23.82 -8.92
C ALA A 132 6.32 22.84 -7.92
N TYR A 133 5.63 23.35 -6.92
CA TYR A 133 5.03 22.54 -5.87
C TYR A 133 3.91 21.64 -6.41
N ASP A 134 3.08 22.17 -7.30
CA ASP A 134 1.94 21.49 -7.93
C ASP A 134 2.36 20.86 -9.27
N SER A 135 3.42 20.07 -9.28
CA SER A 135 3.97 19.46 -10.50
C SER A 135 4.13 17.92 -10.42
N ALA A 136 3.61 17.32 -9.37
CA ALA A 136 3.53 15.88 -9.28
C ALA A 136 2.56 15.33 -10.34
N GLY A 137 2.88 14.20 -10.93
CA GLY A 137 2.05 13.53 -11.93
C GLY A 137 1.99 12.03 -11.68
N SER A 138 2.72 11.22 -12.45
CA SER A 138 2.76 9.77 -12.27
C SER A 138 4.01 9.25 -11.57
N GLN A 139 5.06 10.06 -11.44
CA GLN A 139 6.32 9.59 -10.89
C GLN A 139 6.27 9.53 -9.36
N PHE A 140 6.79 8.44 -8.81
CA PHE A 140 6.90 8.18 -7.39
C PHE A 140 8.28 7.65 -7.03
N PHE A 141 8.64 7.72 -5.76
CA PHE A 141 9.83 7.06 -5.24
C PHE A 141 9.53 6.31 -3.94
N ILE A 142 10.31 5.27 -3.68
CA ILE A 142 10.28 4.53 -2.42
C ILE A 142 11.63 4.77 -1.72
N CYS A 143 11.59 5.23 -0.48
CA CYS A 143 12.77 5.47 0.32
C CYS A 143 13.47 4.13 0.64
N HIS A 144 14.72 3.98 0.17
CA HIS A 144 15.58 2.85 0.53
C HIS A 144 16.21 3.04 1.92
N ALA A 145 16.43 4.28 2.33
CA ALA A 145 16.89 4.66 3.66
C ALA A 145 16.16 5.90 4.15
N ASP A 146 16.29 6.22 5.44
CA ASP A 146 15.70 7.40 6.04
C ASP A 146 16.16 8.67 5.33
N SER A 147 15.20 9.49 4.92
CA SER A 147 15.40 10.66 4.05
C SER A 147 14.60 11.87 4.55
N GLN A 148 14.61 12.09 5.85
CA GLN A 148 13.84 13.13 6.56
C GLN A 148 14.08 14.56 6.05
N PHE A 149 15.18 14.80 5.31
CA PHE A 149 15.43 16.07 4.64
C PHE A 149 14.41 16.40 3.53
N LEU A 150 13.54 15.41 3.14
CA LEU A 150 12.44 15.61 2.22
C LEU A 150 11.13 16.01 2.93
N ASP A 151 11.07 15.89 4.25
CA ASP A 151 9.87 16.17 5.03
C ASP A 151 9.41 17.62 4.82
N GLY A 152 8.10 17.78 4.67
CA GLY A 152 7.49 19.08 4.38
C GLY A 152 7.70 19.62 2.97
N GLN A 153 8.41 18.90 2.08
CA GLN A 153 8.69 19.32 0.70
C GLN A 153 8.25 18.33 -0.37
N TYR A 154 7.90 17.11 0.03
CA TYR A 154 7.39 16.07 -0.86
C TYR A 154 6.17 15.40 -0.24
N ALA A 155 5.25 14.94 -1.08
CA ALA A 155 4.00 14.32 -0.67
C ALA A 155 4.21 12.82 -0.40
N ALA A 156 4.57 12.48 0.82
CA ALA A 156 4.56 11.10 1.29
C ALA A 156 3.11 10.61 1.43
N PHE A 157 2.80 9.43 0.90
CA PHE A 157 1.40 8.97 0.83
C PHE A 157 1.17 7.49 1.17
N GLY A 158 2.21 6.78 1.62
CA GLY A 158 2.12 5.37 2.02
C GLY A 158 3.44 4.80 2.49
N LYS A 159 3.43 3.51 2.84
CA LYS A 159 4.62 2.81 3.32
C LYS A 159 4.61 1.35 2.87
N VAL A 160 5.78 0.79 2.56
CA VAL A 160 5.98 -0.63 2.28
C VAL A 160 5.70 -1.44 3.55
N ILE A 161 4.84 -2.44 3.42
CA ILE A 161 4.50 -3.39 4.48
C ILE A 161 5.07 -4.78 4.21
N GLU A 162 5.42 -5.09 2.93
CA GLU A 162 6.01 -6.36 2.51
C GLU A 162 6.92 -6.12 1.30
N GLY A 163 8.06 -6.81 1.19
CA GLY A 163 8.93 -6.75 0.02
C GLY A 163 10.00 -5.65 0.08
N MET A 164 10.43 -5.22 1.27
CA MET A 164 11.59 -4.31 1.39
C MET A 164 12.90 -4.93 0.90
N ASP A 165 13.02 -6.24 0.91
CA ASP A 165 14.14 -6.99 0.32
C ASP A 165 14.17 -6.84 -1.22
N VAL A 166 13.01 -6.75 -1.89
CA VAL A 166 12.92 -6.44 -3.31
C VAL A 166 13.34 -5.00 -3.59
N VAL A 167 12.96 -4.05 -2.73
CA VAL A 167 13.45 -2.66 -2.80
C VAL A 167 14.96 -2.60 -2.66
N ASP A 168 15.54 -3.37 -1.72
CA ASP A 168 16.98 -3.48 -1.51
C ASP A 168 17.71 -4.07 -2.73
N ALA A 169 17.14 -5.12 -3.32
CA ALA A 169 17.67 -5.74 -4.53
C ALA A 169 17.74 -4.72 -5.69
N ILE A 170 16.64 -3.97 -5.92
CA ILE A 170 16.60 -2.90 -6.92
C ILE A 170 17.61 -1.79 -6.57
N ALA A 171 17.71 -1.38 -5.31
CA ALA A 171 18.61 -0.32 -4.87
C ALA A 171 20.10 -0.72 -4.97
N SER A 172 20.39 -2.01 -5.12
CA SER A 172 21.76 -2.56 -5.19
C SER A 172 22.28 -2.77 -6.60
N VAL A 173 21.46 -2.54 -7.65
CA VAL A 173 21.88 -2.74 -9.01
C VAL A 173 22.90 -1.69 -9.46
N LYS A 174 23.73 -2.05 -10.44
CA LYS A 174 24.68 -1.11 -11.04
C LYS A 174 23.93 -0.04 -11.87
N THR A 175 24.32 1.20 -11.68
CA THR A 175 23.74 2.36 -12.37
C THR A 175 24.81 3.07 -13.24
N ASN A 176 24.35 3.88 -14.18
CA ASN A 176 25.21 4.80 -14.93
C ASN A 176 25.44 6.13 -14.14
N SER A 177 26.14 7.09 -14.75
CA SER A 177 26.43 8.39 -14.15
C SER A 177 25.20 9.28 -13.91
N GLN A 178 24.03 8.87 -14.37
CA GLN A 178 22.74 9.55 -14.18
C GLN A 178 21.81 8.76 -13.25
N ASP A 179 22.36 7.86 -12.44
CA ASP A 179 21.64 6.99 -11.51
C ASP A 179 20.64 6.03 -12.18
N LYS A 180 20.69 5.85 -13.51
CA LYS A 180 19.82 4.91 -14.21
C LYS A 180 20.41 3.50 -14.15
N PRO A 181 19.65 2.48 -13.74
CA PRO A 181 20.08 1.08 -13.79
C PRO A 181 20.62 0.68 -15.16
N LEU A 182 21.73 -0.05 -15.21
CA LEU A 182 22.31 -0.60 -16.45
C LEU A 182 21.45 -1.69 -17.06
N GLN A 183 20.63 -2.36 -16.23
CA GLN A 183 19.59 -3.30 -16.64
C GLN A 183 18.27 -2.77 -16.13
N ASP A 184 17.29 -2.62 -17.01
CA ASP A 184 15.99 -2.06 -16.65
C ASP A 184 15.32 -2.89 -15.56
N GLN A 185 14.93 -2.23 -14.49
CA GLN A 185 14.15 -2.79 -13.39
C GLN A 185 12.67 -2.61 -13.73
N VAL A 186 12.09 -3.61 -14.40
CA VAL A 186 10.78 -3.51 -15.04
C VAL A 186 9.66 -3.86 -14.05
N ILE A 187 8.70 -2.97 -13.93
CA ILE A 187 7.43 -3.19 -13.25
C ILE A 187 6.51 -3.97 -14.20
N ASP A 188 6.15 -5.20 -13.87
CA ASP A 188 5.17 -5.97 -14.62
C ASP A 188 3.78 -5.36 -14.47
N SER A 189 3.40 -5.06 -13.24
CA SER A 189 2.14 -4.39 -12.95
C SER A 189 2.13 -3.69 -11.60
N ILE A 190 1.25 -2.66 -11.46
CA ILE A 190 0.83 -2.13 -10.17
C ILE A 190 -0.69 -2.22 -10.10
N ARG A 191 -1.22 -2.80 -9.03
CA ARG A 191 -2.66 -2.89 -8.75
C ARG A 191 -2.94 -2.47 -7.32
N VAL A 192 -4.08 -1.82 -7.11
CA VAL A 192 -4.49 -1.39 -5.78
C VAL A 192 -5.81 -2.04 -5.42
N ASP A 193 -5.81 -2.80 -4.33
CA ASP A 193 -7.03 -3.27 -3.69
C ASP A 193 -7.55 -2.18 -2.75
N THR A 194 -8.74 -1.70 -3.02
CA THR A 194 -9.41 -0.66 -2.22
C THR A 194 -10.44 -1.26 -1.26
N PHE A 195 -10.57 -2.60 -1.23
CA PHE A 195 -11.55 -3.33 -0.41
C PHE A 195 -12.99 -2.82 -0.59
N GLY A 196 -13.32 -2.41 -1.83
CA GLY A 196 -14.65 -1.90 -2.19
C GLY A 196 -14.90 -0.43 -1.85
N VAL A 197 -13.91 0.29 -1.34
CA VAL A 197 -13.99 1.74 -1.11
C VAL A 197 -13.72 2.48 -2.42
N GLU A 198 -14.59 3.41 -2.79
CA GLU A 198 -14.41 4.28 -3.96
C GLU A 198 -13.67 5.56 -3.57
N TYR A 199 -12.49 5.77 -4.17
CA TYR A 199 -11.66 6.96 -3.90
C TYR A 199 -11.89 8.11 -4.90
N GLY A 200 -12.56 7.83 -6.02
CA GLY A 200 -12.77 8.81 -7.10
C GLY A 200 -11.49 9.17 -7.87
N GLU A 201 -11.63 10.12 -8.81
CA GLU A 201 -10.50 10.64 -9.58
C GLU A 201 -9.79 11.77 -8.81
N PRO A 202 -8.47 11.98 -9.02
CA PRO A 202 -7.75 13.11 -8.46
C PRO A 202 -8.21 14.43 -9.09
N GLU A 203 -8.04 15.54 -8.37
CA GLU A 203 -8.13 16.87 -8.96
C GLU A 203 -6.92 17.10 -9.88
N LYS A 204 -7.19 17.26 -11.19
CA LYS A 204 -6.17 17.46 -12.23
C LYS A 204 -5.98 18.95 -12.50
N LEU A 205 -4.73 19.39 -12.52
CA LEU A 205 -4.29 20.77 -12.77
C LEU A 205 -3.76 20.94 -14.20
#